data_9ccc0e2cdb383144b3b12c1f082198ea
#
_entry.id   9ccc0e2cdb383144b3b12c1f082198ea
#
_cell.length_a   1.000
_cell.length_b   1.000
_cell.length_c   1.000
_cell.angle_alpha   90.00
_cell.angle_beta   90.00
_cell.angle_gamma   90.00
#
_symmetry.space_group_name_H-M   'P 1'
#
loop_
_entity.id
_entity.type
_entity.pdbx_description
1 polymer ?
#
loop_
_entity_poly.entity_id
_entity_poly.type
_entity_poly.pdbx_seq_one_letter_code
_entity_poly.pdbx_strand_id
1 'polypeptide(L)'
;MANAREILNRMRSVQDTQKITNAMYLISSTKLKKSKKMLEETEPYFYTIQNIIRRMLRHMPEMEHPYLNSREEVKDEDRTRGLIVVTGDKGMAGAYNHNIIKEAQKWMEENPNHRLYTVGEVGHHYFVSKGMPVEEQFHYTVQNPTQHRARLISSTLMDEYERRQLDEVWILYTYMINSMSMEVRMERLLPLRKERFSANQLPSDIPMEDFEMLPSPQAVMDMAVPEYITGYIFGALVEAFCCEQNA
;
A
#
# COMPACT_ATOMS: atom_id res chain seq x y z
N MET A 1 10.93 -15.18 -54.34
CA MET A 1 11.61 -16.03 -53.36
C MET A 1 11.96 -15.31 -52.05
N ALA A 2 12.34 -14.04 -52.09
CA ALA A 2 12.57 -13.23 -50.86
C ALA A 2 11.34 -13.17 -49.93
N ASN A 3 10.15 -12.99 -50.47
CA ASN A 3 8.90 -12.82 -49.73
C ASN A 3 8.51 -14.08 -48.91
N ALA A 4 8.70 -15.29 -49.46
CA ALA A 4 8.39 -16.53 -48.75
C ALA A 4 9.33 -16.77 -47.57
N ARG A 5 10.62 -16.42 -47.71
CA ARG A 5 11.63 -16.60 -46.65
C ARG A 5 11.40 -15.58 -45.51
N GLU A 6 10.97 -14.38 -45.85
CA GLU A 6 10.59 -13.35 -44.91
C GLU A 6 9.36 -13.75 -44.09
N ILE A 7 8.32 -14.30 -44.76
CA ILE A 7 7.11 -14.81 -44.11
C ILE A 7 7.45 -15.96 -43.14
N LEU A 8 8.30 -16.91 -43.56
CA LEU A 8 8.73 -18.01 -42.69
C LEU A 8 9.51 -17.51 -41.47
N ASN A 9 10.39 -16.51 -41.62
CA ASN A 9 11.11 -15.92 -40.48
C ASN A 9 10.15 -15.21 -39.54
N ARG A 10 9.16 -14.50 -40.07
CA ARG A 10 8.12 -13.83 -39.27
C ARG A 10 7.25 -14.81 -38.52
N MET A 11 6.85 -15.92 -39.15
CA MET A 11 6.12 -17.01 -38.48
C MET A 11 6.92 -17.62 -37.31
N ARG A 12 8.21 -17.90 -37.50
CA ARG A 12 9.09 -18.40 -36.42
C ARG A 12 9.19 -17.40 -35.26
N SER A 13 9.40 -16.13 -35.58
CA SER A 13 9.45 -15.06 -34.56
C SER A 13 8.14 -14.97 -33.76
N VAL A 14 6.98 -15.08 -34.43
CA VAL A 14 5.67 -15.08 -33.76
C VAL A 14 5.52 -16.31 -32.86
N GLN A 15 5.92 -17.51 -33.34
CA GLN A 15 5.87 -18.74 -32.54
C GLN A 15 6.77 -18.66 -31.32
N ASP A 16 7.96 -18.09 -31.44
CA ASP A 16 8.89 -17.93 -30.31
C ASP A 16 8.36 -16.89 -29.31
N THR A 17 7.79 -15.80 -29.79
CA THR A 17 7.10 -14.82 -28.94
C THR A 17 5.94 -15.47 -28.18
N GLN A 18 5.14 -16.30 -28.84
CA GLN A 18 4.03 -17.03 -28.21
C GLN A 18 4.52 -17.96 -27.08
N LYS A 19 5.61 -18.68 -27.30
CA LYS A 19 6.20 -19.55 -26.25
C LYS A 19 6.64 -18.74 -25.05
N ILE A 20 7.31 -17.61 -25.28
CA ILE A 20 7.76 -16.69 -24.23
C ILE A 20 6.54 -16.15 -23.45
N THR A 21 5.51 -15.66 -24.15
CA THR A 21 4.29 -15.13 -23.53
C THR A 21 3.57 -16.20 -22.69
N ASN A 22 3.47 -17.43 -23.19
CA ASN A 22 2.87 -18.52 -22.44
C ASN A 22 3.68 -18.86 -21.16
N ALA A 23 5.01 -18.84 -21.24
CA ALA A 23 5.85 -19.04 -20.07
C ALA A 23 5.67 -17.89 -19.04
N MET A 24 5.61 -16.66 -19.50
CA MET A 24 5.33 -15.49 -18.64
C MET A 24 3.97 -15.62 -17.95
N TYR A 25 2.92 -16.01 -18.70
CA TYR A 25 1.58 -16.24 -18.15
C TYR A 25 1.59 -17.30 -17.02
N LEU A 26 2.26 -18.43 -17.23
CA LEU A 26 2.35 -19.49 -16.22
C LEU A 26 3.09 -19.02 -14.95
N ILE A 27 4.17 -18.26 -15.11
CA ILE A 27 4.95 -17.71 -14.00
C ILE A 27 4.10 -16.70 -13.23
N SER A 28 3.45 -15.75 -13.92
CA SER A 28 2.59 -14.72 -13.29
C SER A 28 1.39 -15.36 -12.58
N SER A 29 0.74 -16.35 -13.20
CA SER A 29 -0.38 -17.08 -12.56
C SER A 29 0.07 -17.83 -11.29
N THR A 30 1.26 -18.40 -11.29
CA THR A 30 1.80 -19.10 -10.11
C THR A 30 2.14 -18.12 -8.99
N LYS A 31 2.76 -16.99 -9.33
CA LYS A 31 3.07 -15.92 -8.38
C LYS A 31 1.79 -15.32 -7.79
N LEU A 32 0.78 -15.05 -8.62
CA LEU A 32 -0.52 -14.54 -8.18
C LEU A 32 -1.19 -15.47 -7.15
N LYS A 33 -1.23 -16.78 -7.42
CA LYS A 33 -1.79 -17.76 -6.48
C LYS A 33 -1.02 -17.77 -5.15
N LYS A 34 0.31 -17.74 -5.20
CA LYS A 34 1.15 -17.71 -4.00
C LYS A 34 0.90 -16.45 -3.16
N SER A 35 0.78 -15.29 -3.81
CA SER A 35 0.56 -14.02 -3.11
C SER A 35 -0.84 -13.93 -2.50
N LYS A 36 -1.87 -14.39 -3.21
CA LYS A 36 -3.23 -14.48 -2.65
C LYS A 36 -3.27 -15.37 -1.42
N LYS A 37 -2.64 -16.55 -1.49
CA LYS A 37 -2.55 -17.44 -0.33
C LYS A 37 -1.84 -16.77 0.86
N MET A 38 -0.75 -16.05 0.61
CA MET A 38 -0.04 -15.33 1.68
C MET A 38 -0.91 -14.23 2.32
N LEU A 39 -1.72 -13.54 1.53
CA LEU A 39 -2.68 -12.56 2.04
C LEU A 39 -3.74 -13.24 2.90
N GLU A 40 -4.37 -14.30 2.42
CA GLU A 40 -5.38 -15.09 3.13
C GLU A 40 -4.85 -15.62 4.48
N GLU A 41 -3.60 -16.05 4.55
CA GLU A 41 -2.97 -16.57 5.77
C GLU A 41 -2.67 -15.47 6.81
N THR A 42 -2.46 -14.23 6.37
CA THR A 42 -2.10 -13.11 7.27
C THR A 42 -3.28 -12.20 7.61
N GLU A 43 -4.30 -12.20 6.80
CA GLU A 43 -5.51 -11.37 6.95
C GLU A 43 -6.19 -11.52 8.32
N PRO A 44 -6.37 -12.74 8.91
CA PRO A 44 -6.99 -12.90 10.22
C PRO A 44 -6.24 -12.18 11.35
N TYR A 45 -4.89 -12.16 11.28
CA TYR A 45 -4.08 -11.42 12.25
C TYR A 45 -4.36 -9.92 12.19
N PHE A 46 -4.40 -9.34 10.98
CA PHE A 46 -4.68 -7.90 10.83
C PHE A 46 -6.10 -7.53 11.23
N TYR A 47 -7.09 -8.37 10.95
CA TYR A 47 -8.45 -8.18 11.45
C TYR A 47 -8.50 -8.20 12.98
N THR A 48 -7.71 -9.06 13.63
CA THR A 48 -7.63 -9.09 15.08
C THR A 48 -7.09 -7.79 15.64
N ILE A 49 -5.99 -7.26 15.09
CA ILE A 49 -5.41 -5.97 15.50
C ILE A 49 -6.41 -4.83 15.25
N GLN A 50 -7.04 -4.79 14.08
CA GLN A 50 -8.06 -3.80 13.78
C GLN A 50 -9.23 -3.84 14.78
N ASN A 51 -9.66 -5.04 15.17
CA ASN A 51 -10.72 -5.20 16.17
C ASN A 51 -10.29 -4.75 17.56
N ILE A 52 -9.03 -4.96 17.96
CA ILE A 52 -8.49 -4.43 19.21
C ILE A 52 -8.60 -2.90 19.21
N ILE A 53 -8.10 -2.20 18.18
CA ILE A 53 -8.20 -0.75 18.06
C ILE A 53 -9.67 -0.29 18.07
N ARG A 54 -10.54 -0.98 17.34
CA ARG A 54 -11.99 -0.68 17.30
C ARG A 54 -12.63 -0.80 18.68
N ARG A 55 -12.37 -1.87 19.41
CA ARG A 55 -12.87 -2.08 20.79
C ARG A 55 -12.36 -0.99 21.72
N MET A 56 -11.08 -0.64 21.66
CA MET A 56 -10.51 0.43 22.46
C MET A 56 -11.21 1.77 22.22
N LEU A 57 -11.34 2.18 20.95
CA LEU A 57 -11.97 3.45 20.60
C LEU A 57 -13.48 3.48 20.94
N ARG A 58 -14.14 2.32 20.96
CA ARG A 58 -15.53 2.21 21.40
C ARG A 58 -15.68 2.42 22.91
N HIS A 59 -14.75 1.85 23.70
CA HIS A 59 -14.79 1.99 25.18
C HIS A 59 -14.23 3.33 25.66
N MET A 60 -13.35 3.93 24.88
CA MET A 60 -12.68 5.18 25.19
C MET A 60 -12.74 6.17 24.00
N PRO A 61 -13.94 6.70 23.66
CA PRO A 61 -14.11 7.58 22.49
C PRO A 61 -13.31 8.86 22.61
N GLU A 62 -13.11 9.36 23.83
CA GLU A 62 -12.33 10.57 24.13
C GLU A 62 -10.82 10.29 24.29
N MET A 63 -10.37 9.10 23.94
CA MET A 63 -8.95 8.76 24.03
C MET A 63 -8.11 9.69 23.18
N GLU A 64 -7.15 10.33 23.84
CA GLU A 64 -6.09 11.11 23.19
C GLU A 64 -4.87 10.23 22.98
N HIS A 65 -4.35 10.23 21.76
CA HIS A 65 -3.13 9.50 21.41
C HIS A 65 -2.44 10.19 20.22
N PRO A 66 -1.09 10.22 20.13
CA PRO A 66 -0.39 10.83 19.01
C PRO A 66 -0.86 10.32 17.64
N TYR A 67 -1.17 9.04 17.52
CA TYR A 67 -1.65 8.43 16.27
C TYR A 67 -3.11 8.75 15.91
N LEU A 68 -3.86 9.36 16.81
CA LEU A 68 -5.25 9.82 16.61
C LEU A 68 -5.33 11.34 16.46
N ASN A 69 -4.24 12.03 16.79
CA ASN A 69 -4.21 13.50 16.77
C ASN A 69 -4.12 14.03 15.35
N SER A 70 -5.19 14.68 14.88
CA SER A 70 -5.27 15.29 13.54
C SER A 70 -4.42 16.56 13.39
N ARG A 71 -3.71 16.98 14.46
CA ARG A 71 -2.86 18.20 14.50
C ARG A 71 -3.59 19.42 13.96
N GLU A 72 -4.75 19.71 14.49
CA GLU A 72 -5.59 20.83 14.06
C GLU A 72 -4.91 22.20 14.25
N GLU A 73 -3.87 22.25 15.10
CA GLU A 73 -3.01 23.41 15.27
C GLU A 73 -2.16 23.75 14.04
N VAL A 74 -1.90 22.79 13.15
CA VAL A 74 -1.14 22.97 11.91
C VAL A 74 -2.11 23.31 10.79
N LYS A 75 -1.92 24.48 10.17
CA LYS A 75 -2.73 24.87 9.02
C LYS A 75 -2.53 23.90 7.87
N ASP A 76 -3.54 23.73 7.04
CA ASP A 76 -3.52 22.78 5.94
C ASP A 76 -2.38 23.02 4.94
N GLU A 77 -2.08 24.29 4.66
CA GLU A 77 -0.99 24.75 3.79
C GLU A 77 0.43 24.46 4.32
N ASP A 78 0.56 24.35 5.67
CA ASP A 78 1.84 24.11 6.34
C ASP A 78 2.09 22.61 6.64
N ARG A 79 1.08 21.75 6.43
CA ARG A 79 1.17 20.32 6.72
C ARG A 79 2.16 19.64 5.81
N THR A 80 3.10 18.93 6.39
CA THR A 80 4.01 18.04 5.65
C THR A 80 3.39 16.66 5.52
N ARG A 81 3.08 16.26 4.28
CA ARG A 81 2.41 14.99 3.97
C ARG A 81 3.39 13.99 3.35
N GLY A 82 3.52 12.82 3.95
CA GLY A 82 4.25 11.71 3.36
C GLY A 82 3.36 10.92 2.41
N LEU A 83 3.77 10.73 1.17
CA LEU A 83 3.09 9.91 0.18
C LEU A 83 3.92 8.69 -0.19
N ILE A 84 3.42 7.51 0.11
CA ILE A 84 3.98 6.24 -0.38
C ILE A 84 3.30 5.90 -1.69
N VAL A 85 4.07 5.78 -2.78
CA VAL A 85 3.56 5.35 -4.09
C VAL A 85 4.09 3.96 -4.40
N VAL A 86 3.18 2.98 -4.52
CA VAL A 86 3.50 1.58 -4.80
C VAL A 86 3.32 1.29 -6.28
N THR A 87 4.42 1.15 -7.00
CA THR A 87 4.47 0.82 -8.44
C THR A 87 5.07 -0.56 -8.66
N GLY A 88 5.05 -1.05 -9.90
CA GLY A 88 5.78 -2.27 -10.25
C GLY A 88 7.29 -2.05 -10.38
N ASP A 89 8.03 -3.17 -10.35
CA ASP A 89 9.48 -3.16 -10.60
C ASP A 89 9.82 -3.22 -12.08
N LYS A 90 8.88 -3.65 -12.92
CA LYS A 90 9.10 -3.87 -14.34
C LYS A 90 8.01 -3.21 -15.17
N GLY A 91 8.35 -2.90 -16.42
CA GLY A 91 7.37 -2.56 -17.43
C GLY A 91 6.54 -3.77 -17.91
N MET A 92 5.82 -3.62 -19.01
CA MET A 92 4.95 -4.62 -19.62
C MET A 92 3.73 -5.03 -18.78
N ALA A 93 3.26 -4.12 -17.91
CA ALA A 93 2.04 -4.26 -17.11
C ALA A 93 0.94 -3.30 -17.61
N GLY A 94 0.78 -3.17 -18.93
CA GLY A 94 -0.23 -2.29 -19.51
C GLY A 94 -0.20 -0.87 -18.95
N ALA A 95 -1.37 -0.34 -18.59
CA ALA A 95 -1.52 0.99 -17.99
C ALA A 95 -1.29 1.04 -16.47
N TYR A 96 -0.96 -0.09 -15.81
CA TYR A 96 -0.83 -0.21 -14.37
C TYR A 96 0.04 0.90 -13.75
N ASN A 97 1.31 0.97 -14.16
CA ASN A 97 2.23 1.97 -13.62
C ASN A 97 1.85 3.40 -14.02
N HIS A 98 1.34 3.60 -15.24
CA HIS A 98 0.94 4.92 -15.74
C HIS A 98 -0.20 5.51 -14.90
N ASN A 99 -1.21 4.72 -14.60
CA ASN A 99 -2.38 5.18 -13.87
C ASN A 99 -2.00 5.64 -12.44
N ILE A 100 -1.17 4.87 -11.75
CA ILE A 100 -0.77 5.21 -10.37
C ILE A 100 0.16 6.43 -10.35
N ILE A 101 1.08 6.55 -11.30
CA ILE A 101 1.96 7.71 -11.42
C ILE A 101 1.14 8.98 -11.69
N LYS A 102 0.14 8.91 -12.56
CA LYS A 102 -0.75 10.03 -12.86
C LYS A 102 -1.52 10.52 -11.63
N GLU A 103 -2.07 9.60 -10.86
CA GLU A 103 -2.77 9.96 -9.61
C GLU A 103 -1.81 10.52 -8.55
N ALA A 104 -0.60 9.98 -8.45
CA ALA A 104 0.43 10.53 -7.58
C ALA A 104 0.78 11.98 -7.94
N GLN A 105 0.99 12.27 -9.22
CA GLN A 105 1.29 13.64 -9.69
C GLN A 105 0.16 14.61 -9.36
N LYS A 106 -1.10 14.22 -9.63
CA LYS A 106 -2.26 15.04 -9.30
C LYS A 106 -2.31 15.36 -7.81
N TRP A 107 -2.11 14.35 -6.96
CA TRP A 107 -2.11 14.54 -5.51
C TRP A 107 -0.97 15.46 -5.06
N MET A 108 0.23 15.34 -5.63
CA MET A 108 1.38 16.19 -5.29
C MET A 108 1.16 17.65 -5.72
N GLU A 109 0.47 17.89 -6.84
CA GLU A 109 0.08 19.24 -7.28
C GLU A 109 -0.89 19.89 -6.27
N GLU A 110 -1.82 19.11 -5.71
CA GLU A 110 -2.76 19.54 -4.68
C GLU A 110 -2.11 19.70 -3.28
N ASN A 111 -0.96 19.05 -3.05
CA ASN A 111 -0.26 19.02 -1.77
C ASN A 111 1.22 19.42 -1.95
N PRO A 112 1.53 20.72 -2.10
CA PRO A 112 2.88 21.18 -2.45
C PRO A 112 3.94 20.87 -1.38
N ASN A 113 3.54 20.80 -0.10
CA ASN A 113 4.44 20.42 1.01
C ASN A 113 4.33 18.92 1.27
N HIS A 114 5.01 18.13 0.43
CA HIS A 114 5.00 16.68 0.54
C HIS A 114 6.41 16.08 0.55
N ARG A 115 6.51 14.87 1.09
CA ARG A 115 7.65 13.96 0.94
C ARG A 115 7.20 12.73 0.19
N LEU A 116 7.93 12.37 -0.87
CA LEU A 116 7.60 11.26 -1.74
C LEU A 116 8.44 10.04 -1.41
N TYR A 117 7.78 8.93 -1.13
CA TYR A 117 8.37 7.61 -0.91
C TYR A 117 7.92 6.68 -2.01
N THR A 118 8.85 6.04 -2.71
CA THR A 118 8.51 5.12 -3.79
C THR A 118 8.83 3.69 -3.42
N VAL A 119 7.91 2.80 -3.74
CA VAL A 119 8.08 1.35 -3.68
C VAL A 119 7.88 0.82 -5.09
N GLY A 120 8.90 0.13 -5.63
CA GLY A 120 8.96 -0.30 -7.03
C GLY A 120 9.80 0.60 -7.91
N GLU A 121 10.58 -0.03 -8.78
CA GLU A 121 11.61 0.63 -9.60
C GLU A 121 11.03 1.59 -10.64
N VAL A 122 9.85 1.27 -11.21
CA VAL A 122 9.25 2.08 -12.28
C VAL A 122 8.89 3.48 -11.78
N GLY A 123 8.25 3.56 -10.60
CA GLY A 123 7.92 4.85 -9.99
C GLY A 123 9.15 5.63 -9.58
N HIS A 124 10.12 4.96 -8.94
CA HIS A 124 11.37 5.59 -8.55
C HIS A 124 12.08 6.24 -9.75
N HIS A 125 12.34 5.46 -10.81
CA HIS A 125 12.97 5.98 -12.02
C HIS A 125 12.18 7.12 -12.67
N TYR A 126 10.85 7.02 -12.68
CA TYR A 126 10.01 8.07 -13.25
C TYR A 126 10.18 9.40 -12.50
N PHE A 127 9.98 9.40 -11.18
CA PHE A 127 10.02 10.63 -10.39
C PHE A 127 11.43 11.25 -10.36
N VAL A 128 12.47 10.43 -10.20
CA VAL A 128 13.86 10.91 -10.25
C VAL A 128 14.18 11.51 -11.63
N SER A 129 13.75 10.88 -12.72
CA SER A 129 13.97 11.43 -14.08
C SER A 129 13.27 12.76 -14.33
N LYS A 130 12.22 13.04 -13.57
CA LYS A 130 11.50 14.34 -13.58
C LYS A 130 12.08 15.36 -12.60
N GLY A 131 13.18 15.03 -11.91
CA GLY A 131 13.81 15.91 -10.93
C GLY A 131 13.00 16.08 -9.64
N MET A 132 12.05 15.19 -9.36
CA MET A 132 11.29 15.19 -8.13
C MET A 132 12.12 14.55 -7.02
N PRO A 133 12.22 15.17 -5.82
CA PRO A 133 12.91 14.57 -4.70
C PRO A 133 12.15 13.33 -4.23
N VAL A 134 12.87 12.22 -4.13
CA VAL A 134 12.34 10.93 -3.62
C VAL A 134 13.21 10.53 -2.45
N GLU A 135 12.60 10.11 -1.35
CA GLU A 135 13.34 9.54 -0.22
C GLU A 135 14.00 8.22 -0.64
N GLU A 136 15.33 8.14 -0.51
CA GLU A 136 16.11 6.99 -0.98
C GLU A 136 15.97 5.75 -0.08
N GLN A 137 15.32 5.88 1.07
CA GLN A 137 15.25 4.81 2.08
C GLN A 137 14.45 3.57 1.66
N PHE A 138 13.67 3.65 0.57
CA PHE A 138 12.77 2.58 0.14
C PHE A 138 13.07 2.03 -1.26
N HIS A 139 14.28 1.60 -1.48
CA HIS A 139 14.65 0.83 -2.67
C HIS A 139 14.20 -0.63 -2.53
N TYR A 140 12.91 -0.89 -2.54
CA TYR A 140 12.39 -2.23 -2.39
C TYR A 140 11.69 -2.71 -3.65
N THR A 141 12.02 -3.93 -4.04
CA THR A 141 11.30 -4.60 -5.12
C THR A 141 9.94 -5.08 -4.63
N VAL A 142 8.88 -4.83 -5.40
CA VAL A 142 7.51 -5.30 -5.11
C VAL A 142 7.36 -6.79 -5.44
N GLN A 143 8.29 -7.40 -6.21
CA GLN A 143 8.19 -8.78 -6.70
C GLN A 143 8.08 -9.86 -5.62
N ASN A 144 8.42 -9.57 -4.39
CA ASN A 144 8.28 -10.48 -3.27
C ASN A 144 7.90 -9.71 -2.00
N PRO A 145 6.64 -9.30 -1.87
CA PRO A 145 6.17 -8.58 -0.67
C PRO A 145 6.35 -9.48 0.55
N THR A 146 6.92 -8.92 1.62
CA THR A 146 7.13 -9.61 2.89
C THR A 146 6.73 -8.70 4.05
N GLN A 147 6.29 -9.30 5.17
CA GLN A 147 6.01 -8.54 6.40
C GLN A 147 7.22 -7.75 6.89
N HIS A 148 8.44 -8.29 6.72
CA HIS A 148 9.67 -7.60 7.09
C HIS A 148 9.84 -6.28 6.32
N ARG A 149 9.58 -6.29 5.00
CA ARG A 149 9.65 -5.07 4.18
C ARG A 149 8.57 -4.06 4.57
N ALA A 150 7.35 -4.52 4.78
CA ALA A 150 6.28 -3.66 5.27
C ALA A 150 6.62 -3.04 6.63
N ARG A 151 7.25 -3.80 7.53
CA ARG A 151 7.69 -3.30 8.83
C ARG A 151 8.78 -2.24 8.72
N LEU A 152 9.75 -2.40 7.82
CA LEU A 152 10.77 -1.38 7.58
C LEU A 152 10.14 -0.07 7.07
N ILE A 153 9.22 -0.16 6.10
CA ILE A 153 8.52 1.02 5.59
C ILE A 153 7.70 1.68 6.72
N SER A 154 6.90 0.91 7.43
CA SER A 154 6.04 1.44 8.50
C SER A 154 6.86 2.08 9.61
N SER A 155 7.94 1.43 10.08
CA SER A 155 8.77 1.95 11.19
C SER A 155 9.43 3.29 10.83
N THR A 156 9.94 3.43 9.59
CA THR A 156 10.53 4.70 9.15
C THR A 156 9.50 5.83 9.12
N LEU A 157 8.34 5.58 8.53
CA LEU A 157 7.29 6.60 8.42
C LEU A 157 6.68 6.96 9.78
N MET A 158 6.55 5.99 10.68
CA MET A 158 6.07 6.24 12.03
C MET A 158 7.08 7.05 12.85
N ASP A 159 8.36 6.74 12.74
CA ASP A 159 9.43 7.51 13.38
C ASP A 159 9.43 8.98 12.90
N GLU A 160 9.29 9.22 11.60
CA GLU A 160 9.17 10.57 11.05
C GLU A 160 7.88 11.27 11.50
N TYR A 161 6.77 10.53 11.59
CA TYR A 161 5.50 11.07 12.10
C TYR A 161 5.59 11.43 13.59
N GLU A 162 6.19 10.57 14.42
CA GLU A 162 6.40 10.83 15.85
C GLU A 162 7.32 12.02 16.10
N ARG A 163 8.37 12.16 15.27
CA ARG A 163 9.28 13.30 15.31
C ARG A 163 8.70 14.60 14.72
N ARG A 164 7.44 14.58 14.30
CA ARG A 164 6.75 15.72 13.66
C ARG A 164 7.43 16.21 12.37
N GLN A 165 8.10 15.30 11.67
CA GLN A 165 8.62 15.55 10.32
C GLN A 165 7.55 15.33 9.25
N LEU A 166 6.56 14.49 9.56
CA LEU A 166 5.34 14.27 8.79
C LEU A 166 4.12 14.55 9.67
N ASP A 167 3.14 15.26 9.14
CA ASP A 167 1.86 15.50 9.80
C ASP A 167 0.80 14.50 9.37
N GLU A 168 0.93 13.98 8.17
CA GLU A 168 0.08 12.93 7.62
C GLU A 168 0.91 11.91 6.84
N VAL A 169 0.45 10.67 6.83
CA VAL A 169 1.03 9.59 6.02
C VAL A 169 -0.05 8.99 5.14
N TRP A 170 0.21 8.98 3.83
CA TRP A 170 -0.70 8.48 2.81
C TRP A 170 -0.04 7.37 2.00
N ILE A 171 -0.84 6.42 1.53
CA ILE A 171 -0.40 5.36 0.62
C ILE A 171 -1.26 5.36 -0.64
N LEU A 172 -0.61 5.27 -1.79
CA LEU A 172 -1.21 5.14 -3.10
C LEU A 172 -0.80 3.81 -3.70
N TYR A 173 -1.77 2.96 -3.99
CA TYR A 173 -1.54 1.62 -4.54
C TYR A 173 -2.69 1.19 -5.44
N THR A 174 -2.49 0.14 -6.22
CA THR A 174 -3.56 -0.45 -7.05
C THR A 174 -4.20 -1.60 -6.30
N TYR A 175 -5.53 -1.58 -6.25
CA TYR A 175 -6.38 -2.58 -5.63
C TYR A 175 -7.14 -3.37 -6.69
N MET A 176 -7.25 -4.69 -6.49
CA MET A 176 -7.98 -5.59 -7.39
C MET A 176 -9.46 -5.68 -6.97
N ILE A 177 -10.34 -5.08 -7.76
CA ILE A 177 -11.79 -5.23 -7.56
C ILE A 177 -12.21 -6.66 -7.92
N ASN A 178 -11.72 -7.15 -9.05
CA ASN A 178 -11.93 -8.50 -9.55
C ASN A 178 -10.83 -8.84 -10.57
N SER A 179 -10.85 -10.04 -11.14
CA SER A 179 -9.84 -10.50 -12.10
C SER A 179 -9.75 -9.66 -13.40
N MET A 180 -10.73 -8.80 -13.68
CA MET A 180 -10.81 -7.97 -14.89
C MET A 180 -10.72 -6.47 -14.62
N SER A 181 -10.81 -6.06 -13.36
CA SER A 181 -10.90 -4.65 -12.99
C SER A 181 -10.02 -4.32 -11.80
N MET A 182 -9.26 -3.26 -11.95
CA MET A 182 -8.36 -2.71 -10.94
C MET A 182 -8.61 -1.22 -10.80
N GLU A 183 -8.43 -0.69 -9.61
CA GLU A 183 -8.51 0.75 -9.33
C GLU A 183 -7.31 1.23 -8.54
N VAL A 184 -6.94 2.48 -8.72
CA VAL A 184 -5.93 3.14 -7.89
C VAL A 184 -6.62 3.64 -6.62
N ARG A 185 -6.09 3.28 -5.46
CA ARG A 185 -6.60 3.70 -4.15
C ARG A 185 -5.61 4.57 -3.43
N MET A 186 -6.13 5.64 -2.88
CA MET A 186 -5.44 6.55 -1.97
C MET A 186 -6.02 6.38 -0.57
N GLU A 187 -5.15 6.10 0.40
CA GLU A 187 -5.59 5.94 1.80
C GLU A 187 -4.68 6.67 2.77
N ARG A 188 -5.28 7.35 3.75
CA ARG A 188 -4.54 7.96 4.84
C ARG A 188 -4.27 6.92 5.92
N LEU A 189 -2.99 6.67 6.19
CA LEU A 189 -2.54 5.75 7.22
C LEU A 189 -2.46 6.44 8.60
N LEU A 190 -1.91 7.65 8.65
CA LEU A 190 -1.77 8.46 9.86
C LEU A 190 -2.17 9.92 9.59
N PRO A 191 -2.76 10.61 10.58
CA PRO A 191 -3.35 10.04 11.79
C PRO A 191 -4.53 9.12 11.48
N LEU A 192 -4.77 8.14 12.35
CA LEU A 192 -5.91 7.24 12.22
C LEU A 192 -7.22 8.04 12.35
N ARG A 193 -8.17 7.76 11.47
CA ARG A 193 -9.52 8.31 11.57
C ARG A 193 -10.36 7.44 12.49
N LYS A 194 -10.85 8.01 13.60
CA LYS A 194 -11.76 7.29 14.53
C LYS A 194 -12.99 6.73 13.82
N GLU A 195 -13.51 7.46 12.83
CA GLU A 195 -14.68 7.08 12.02
C GLU A 195 -14.45 5.76 11.26
N ARG A 196 -13.21 5.47 10.85
CA ARG A 196 -12.86 4.21 10.18
C ARG A 196 -13.05 2.99 11.07
N PHE A 197 -12.95 3.18 12.38
CA PHE A 197 -13.13 2.15 13.39
C PHE A 197 -14.53 2.21 14.02
N SER A 198 -15.39 3.14 13.58
CA SER A 198 -16.76 3.27 14.09
C SER A 198 -17.67 2.16 13.61
N ALA A 199 -18.72 1.95 14.37
CA ALA A 199 -19.51 0.75 14.59
C ALA A 199 -20.35 0.20 13.43
N ASN A 200 -20.24 0.61 12.18
CA ASN A 200 -21.18 0.15 11.13
C ASN A 200 -20.98 -1.31 10.67
N GLN A 201 -20.08 -2.07 11.29
CA GLN A 201 -19.78 -3.45 10.89
C GLN A 201 -19.84 -4.49 12.03
N LEU A 202 -20.17 -4.08 13.24
CA LEU A 202 -20.47 -5.03 14.31
C LEU A 202 -21.99 -5.06 14.54
N PRO A 203 -22.59 -6.24 14.71
CA PRO A 203 -23.97 -6.33 15.18
C PRO A 203 -24.12 -5.52 16.47
N SER A 204 -25.18 -4.71 16.56
CA SER A 204 -25.50 -3.88 17.74
C SER A 204 -25.68 -4.68 19.03
N ASP A 205 -25.76 -5.99 18.92
CA ASP A 205 -26.10 -6.93 19.99
C ASP A 205 -24.89 -7.56 20.68
N ILE A 206 -23.65 -7.14 20.33
CA ILE A 206 -22.48 -7.60 21.08
C ILE A 206 -22.45 -6.84 22.40
N PRO A 207 -22.62 -7.52 23.56
CA PRO A 207 -22.52 -6.89 24.88
C PRO A 207 -21.20 -6.13 24.99
N MET A 208 -21.23 -4.96 25.64
CA MET A 208 -20.02 -4.30 26.07
C MET A 208 -19.41 -5.15 27.20
N GLU A 209 -18.55 -6.10 26.83
CA GLU A 209 -17.78 -6.83 27.82
C GLU A 209 -16.76 -5.88 28.43
N ASP A 210 -16.71 -5.87 29.78
CA ASP A 210 -15.62 -5.22 30.48
C ASP A 210 -14.32 -5.90 30.10
N PHE A 211 -13.38 -5.15 29.55
CA PHE A 211 -12.05 -5.67 29.26
C PHE A 211 -10.98 -4.74 29.84
N GLU A 212 -9.99 -5.35 30.44
CA GLU A 212 -8.85 -4.63 31.00
C GLU A 212 -7.77 -4.43 29.93
N MET A 213 -7.19 -3.24 29.88
CA MET A 213 -6.06 -2.90 29.02
C MET A 213 -4.79 -2.83 29.85
N LEU A 214 -3.95 -3.83 29.75
CA LEU A 214 -2.71 -3.92 30.51
C LEU A 214 -1.49 -3.66 29.63
N PRO A 215 -0.51 -2.89 30.07
CA PRO A 215 -0.44 -2.16 31.36
C PRO A 215 -1.29 -0.88 31.40
N SER A 216 -1.62 -0.31 30.24
CA SER A 216 -2.50 0.88 30.09
C SER A 216 -3.09 0.94 28.69
N PRO A 217 -4.19 1.69 28.47
CA PRO A 217 -4.74 1.92 27.13
C PRO A 217 -3.72 2.51 26.16
N GLN A 218 -2.91 3.46 26.62
CA GLN A 218 -1.87 4.10 25.80
C GLN A 218 -0.84 3.07 25.32
N ALA A 219 -0.33 2.23 26.23
CA ALA A 219 0.65 1.19 25.89
C ALA A 219 0.09 0.16 24.91
N VAL A 220 -1.21 -0.17 25.01
CA VAL A 220 -1.87 -1.05 24.04
C VAL A 220 -1.96 -0.37 22.66
N MET A 221 -2.27 0.92 22.59
CA MET A 221 -2.28 1.68 21.34
C MET A 221 -0.89 1.82 20.73
N ASP A 222 0.14 2.10 21.56
CA ASP A 222 1.54 2.15 21.11
C ASP A 222 1.99 0.86 20.45
N MET A 223 1.41 -0.28 20.84
CA MET A 223 1.71 -1.59 20.24
C MET A 223 0.79 -1.93 19.07
N ALA A 224 -0.51 -1.64 19.17
CA ALA A 224 -1.51 -2.05 18.20
C ALA A 224 -1.44 -1.23 16.91
N VAL A 225 -1.21 0.10 16.98
CA VAL A 225 -1.19 0.96 15.80
C VAL A 225 -0.02 0.66 14.87
N PRO A 226 1.24 0.52 15.33
CA PRO A 226 2.34 0.11 14.48
C PRO A 226 2.10 -1.22 13.74
N GLU A 227 1.56 -2.21 14.43
CA GLU A 227 1.21 -3.50 13.81
C GLU A 227 0.07 -3.36 12.80
N TYR A 228 -0.94 -2.52 13.08
CA TYR A 228 -2.01 -2.21 12.14
C TYR A 228 -1.48 -1.55 10.87
N ILE A 229 -0.62 -0.52 10.99
CA ILE A 229 -0.02 0.18 9.85
C ILE A 229 0.87 -0.76 9.03
N THR A 230 1.69 -1.57 9.72
CA THR A 230 2.52 -2.61 9.07
C THR A 230 1.66 -3.58 8.27
N GLY A 231 0.55 -4.02 8.85
CA GLY A 231 -0.40 -4.91 8.20
C GLY A 231 -1.06 -4.28 6.99
N TYR A 232 -1.46 -3.03 7.12
CA TYR A 232 -2.05 -2.29 6.01
C TYR A 232 -1.08 -2.15 4.83
N ILE A 233 0.16 -1.72 5.11
CA ILE A 233 1.22 -1.60 4.09
C ILE A 233 1.50 -2.97 3.46
N PHE A 234 1.60 -4.03 4.26
CA PHE A 234 1.79 -5.38 3.73
C PHE A 234 0.66 -5.80 2.78
N GLY A 235 -0.60 -5.60 3.18
CA GLY A 235 -1.77 -5.86 2.33
C GLY A 235 -1.71 -5.07 1.02
N ALA A 236 -1.40 -3.77 1.09
CA ALA A 236 -1.26 -2.92 -0.09
C ALA A 236 -0.13 -3.39 -1.04
N LEU A 237 1.01 -3.84 -0.50
CA LEU A 237 2.10 -4.41 -1.30
C LEU A 237 1.70 -5.70 -2.00
N VAL A 238 0.97 -6.59 -1.32
CA VAL A 238 0.48 -7.84 -1.91
C VAL A 238 -0.58 -7.58 -2.97
N GLU A 239 -1.54 -6.68 -2.71
CA GLU A 239 -2.55 -6.26 -3.68
C GLU A 239 -1.90 -5.64 -4.93
N ALA A 240 -0.98 -4.70 -4.75
CA ALA A 240 -0.24 -4.07 -5.84
C ALA A 240 0.51 -5.10 -6.69
N PHE A 241 1.17 -6.07 -6.04
CA PHE A 241 1.83 -7.16 -6.72
C PHE A 241 0.86 -8.06 -7.50
N CYS A 242 -0.29 -8.39 -6.90
CA CYS A 242 -1.34 -9.15 -7.59
C CYS A 242 -1.85 -8.41 -8.83
N CYS A 243 -2.05 -7.10 -8.73
CA CYS A 243 -2.47 -6.26 -9.85
C CYS A 243 -1.41 -6.18 -10.95
N GLU A 244 -0.13 -6.02 -10.59
CA GLU A 244 0.98 -6.05 -11.56
C GLU A 244 1.06 -7.38 -12.32
N GLN A 245 0.87 -8.52 -11.62
CA GLN A 245 0.91 -9.84 -12.27
C GLN A 245 -0.33 -10.12 -13.13
N ASN A 246 -1.43 -9.43 -12.91
CA ASN A 246 -2.69 -9.59 -13.64
C ASN A 246 -2.80 -8.64 -14.85
N ALA A 247 -2.02 -7.57 -14.87
CA ALA A 247 -1.99 -6.57 -15.95
C ALA A 247 -1.19 -7.04 -17.17
#